data_79279f93a7df25d9a6ad1836a193d7f8
#
_entry.id   79279f93a7df25d9a6ad1836a193d7f8
#
_cell.length_a   1.000
_cell.length_b   1.000
_cell.length_c   1.000
_cell.angle_alpha   90.00
_cell.angle_beta   90.00
_cell.angle_gamma   90.00
#
_symmetry.space_group_name_H-M   'P 1'
#
loop_
_entity.id
_entity.type
_entity.pdbx_description
1 polymer ?
#
loop_
_entity_poly.entity_id
_entity_poly.type
_entity_poly.pdbx_seq_one_letter_code
_entity_poly.pdbx_strand_id
1 'polypeptide(L)'
;MIYAINYDLKRPGQNYEGLYGAIKSCGTWWHFLGSTWLVDSSLDANGVWARLAPHVDTGDFILVIGVNRDYQGWLPEKAWDWINARQVKMAA
;
A
#
# COMPACT_ATOMS: atom_id res chain seq x y z
N MET A 1 -8.80 0.72 7.75
CA MET A 1 -8.14 -0.59 7.59
C MET A 1 -6.83 -0.41 6.86
N ILE A 2 -5.82 -1.19 7.19
CA ILE A 2 -4.53 -1.16 6.50
C ILE A 2 -4.61 -2.07 5.27
N TYR A 3 -4.12 -1.57 4.14
CA TYR A 3 -3.96 -2.34 2.90
C TYR A 3 -2.49 -2.40 2.52
N ALA A 4 -2.03 -3.57 2.11
CA ALA A 4 -0.75 -3.73 1.46
C ALA A 4 -0.97 -3.61 -0.05
N ILE A 5 -0.24 -2.71 -0.68
CA ILE A 5 -0.27 -2.51 -2.12
C ILE A 5 1.04 -3.03 -2.67
N ASN A 6 0.97 -4.13 -3.40
CA ASN A 6 2.12 -4.81 -3.96
C ASN A 6 2.09 -4.67 -5.47
N TYR A 7 3.23 -4.42 -6.08
CA TYR A 7 3.27 -4.27 -7.53
C TYR A 7 4.52 -4.87 -8.14
N ASP A 8 4.36 -5.24 -9.40
CA ASP A 8 5.45 -5.59 -10.31
C ASP A 8 5.27 -4.71 -11.54
N LEU A 9 6.09 -3.66 -11.64
CA LEU A 9 5.96 -2.66 -12.69
C LEU A 9 6.84 -3.03 -13.88
N LYS A 10 6.23 -3.14 -15.03
CA LYS A 10 6.82 -3.75 -16.22
C LYS A 10 7.90 -2.91 -16.87
N ARG A 11 7.87 -1.59 -16.73
CA ARG A 11 8.74 -0.68 -17.47
C ARG A 11 9.72 0.05 -16.56
N PRO A 12 10.91 -0.54 -16.27
CA PRO A 12 11.94 0.16 -15.51
C PRO A 12 12.26 1.50 -16.20
N GLY A 13 12.37 2.55 -15.39
CA GLY A 13 12.66 3.88 -15.90
C GLY A 13 11.46 4.68 -16.37
N GLN A 14 10.27 4.07 -16.46
CA GLN A 14 9.06 4.83 -16.71
C GLN A 14 8.70 5.64 -15.48
N ASN A 15 8.07 6.80 -15.70
CA ASN A 15 7.60 7.63 -14.60
C ASN A 15 6.30 7.09 -14.03
N TYR A 16 6.36 6.55 -12.81
CA TYR A 16 5.20 6.07 -12.08
C TYR A 16 4.72 7.04 -10.99
N GLU A 17 5.09 8.30 -11.09
CA GLU A 17 4.68 9.31 -10.08
C GLU A 17 3.16 9.42 -9.94
N GLY A 18 2.41 9.26 -11.02
CA GLY A 18 0.95 9.25 -10.96
C GLY A 18 0.42 8.12 -10.09
N LEU A 19 0.98 6.92 -10.25
CA LEU A 19 0.62 5.77 -9.42
C LEU A 19 0.97 6.02 -7.95
N TYR A 20 2.18 6.49 -7.68
CA TYR A 20 2.60 6.75 -6.30
C TYR A 20 1.74 7.84 -5.66
N GLY A 21 1.42 8.89 -6.40
CA GLY A 21 0.51 9.94 -5.93
C GLY A 21 -0.88 9.40 -5.62
N ALA A 22 -1.39 8.49 -6.44
CA ALA A 22 -2.68 7.86 -6.21
C ALA A 22 -2.66 7.00 -4.94
N ILE A 23 -1.58 6.25 -4.71
CA ILE A 23 -1.42 5.46 -3.48
C ILE A 23 -1.45 6.40 -2.25
N LYS A 24 -0.68 7.47 -2.30
CA LYS A 24 -0.61 8.45 -1.21
C LYS A 24 -1.95 9.11 -0.93
N SER A 25 -2.79 9.25 -1.95
CA SER A 25 -4.11 9.87 -1.81
C SER A 25 -5.12 8.98 -1.09
N CYS A 26 -4.85 7.68 -0.95
CA CYS A 26 -5.77 6.75 -0.32
C CYS A 26 -5.86 6.90 1.20
N GLY A 27 -4.85 7.47 1.83
CA GLY A 27 -4.84 7.64 3.29
C GLY A 27 -3.44 7.90 3.82
N THR A 28 -3.20 7.56 5.07
CA THR A 28 -1.87 7.61 5.68
C THR A 28 -1.07 6.41 5.20
N TRP A 29 0.18 6.63 4.82
CA TRP A 29 0.95 5.61 4.12
C TRP A 29 2.36 5.46 4.66
N TRP A 30 2.97 4.30 4.35
CA TRP A 30 4.41 4.13 4.46
C TRP A 30 4.96 3.31 3.27
N HIS A 31 6.22 3.57 2.94
CA HIS A 31 6.88 2.91 1.84
C HIS A 31 8.33 2.58 2.23
N PHE A 32 8.51 1.50 2.99
CA PHE A 32 9.83 1.04 3.43
C PHE A 32 10.32 -0.19 2.66
N LEU A 33 9.44 -0.83 1.88
CA LEU A 33 9.80 -1.95 1.00
C LEU A 33 9.72 -1.47 -0.45
N GLY A 34 10.61 -2.00 -1.30
CA GLY A 34 10.77 -1.49 -2.66
C GLY A 34 9.50 -1.53 -3.50
N SER A 35 8.76 -2.64 -3.45
CA SER A 35 7.58 -2.86 -4.28
C SER A 35 6.30 -3.04 -3.46
N THR A 36 6.31 -2.60 -2.22
CA THR A 36 5.16 -2.73 -1.32
C THR A 36 4.98 -1.45 -0.51
N TRP A 37 3.75 -0.95 -0.53
CA TRP A 37 3.31 0.15 0.31
C TRP A 37 2.27 -0.35 1.30
N LEU A 38 2.23 0.23 2.48
CA LEU A 38 1.07 0.08 3.36
C LEU A 38 0.32 1.40 3.39
N VAL A 39 -1.00 1.32 3.39
CA VAL A 39 -1.86 2.50 3.48
C VAL A 39 -3.00 2.23 4.44
N ASP A 40 -3.22 3.15 5.37
CA ASP A 40 -4.37 3.11 6.27
C ASP A 40 -5.46 3.97 5.66
N SER A 41 -6.51 3.34 5.16
CA SER A 41 -7.54 3.98 4.35
C SER A 41 -8.93 3.66 4.88
N SER A 42 -9.84 4.61 4.69
CA SER A 42 -11.27 4.40 4.93
C SER A 42 -11.97 3.71 3.75
N LEU A 43 -11.28 3.59 2.62
CA LEU A 43 -11.79 2.88 1.45
C LEU A 43 -11.72 1.36 1.67
N ASP A 44 -12.51 0.61 0.91
CA ASP A 44 -12.30 -0.84 0.80
C ASP A 44 -11.25 -1.13 -0.30
N ALA A 45 -10.93 -2.41 -0.52
CA ALA A 45 -9.94 -2.78 -1.53
C ALA A 45 -10.35 -2.33 -2.94
N ASN A 46 -11.63 -2.42 -3.27
CA ASN A 46 -12.14 -1.94 -4.55
C ASN A 46 -11.97 -0.44 -4.70
N GLY A 47 -12.22 0.32 -3.63
CA GLY A 47 -12.05 1.77 -3.63
C GLY A 47 -10.59 2.18 -3.81
N VAL A 48 -9.67 1.48 -3.13
CA VAL A 48 -8.23 1.70 -3.31
C VAL A 48 -7.85 1.39 -4.75
N TRP A 49 -8.22 0.22 -5.26
CA TRP A 49 -7.90 -0.17 -6.63
C TRP A 49 -8.44 0.83 -7.65
N ALA A 50 -9.66 1.33 -7.46
CA ALA A 50 -10.26 2.29 -8.37
C ALA A 50 -9.44 3.57 -8.52
N ARG A 51 -8.72 3.98 -7.46
CA ARG A 51 -7.82 5.13 -7.53
C ARG A 51 -6.52 4.83 -8.24
N LEU A 52 -6.04 3.58 -8.18
CA LEU A 52 -4.78 3.18 -8.79
C LEU A 52 -4.92 2.83 -10.26
N ALA A 53 -6.05 2.25 -10.64
CA ALA A 53 -6.26 1.68 -11.98
C ALA A 53 -5.94 2.63 -13.14
N PRO A 54 -6.30 3.93 -13.11
CA PRO A 54 -5.98 4.85 -14.21
C PRO A 54 -4.47 5.05 -14.44
N HIS A 55 -3.64 4.68 -13.48
CA HIS A 55 -2.19 4.90 -13.52
C HIS A 55 -1.41 3.61 -13.79
N VAL A 56 -2.10 2.52 -14.09
CA VAL A 56 -1.49 1.20 -14.32
C VAL A 56 -1.42 0.95 -15.82
N ASP A 57 -0.22 0.60 -16.30
CA ASP A 57 -0.01 0.28 -17.70
C ASP A 57 -0.25 -1.19 -18.00
N THR A 58 -0.45 -1.48 -19.29
CA THR A 58 -0.50 -2.86 -19.76
C THR A 58 0.79 -3.60 -19.40
N GLY A 59 0.65 -4.73 -18.75
CA GLY A 59 1.77 -5.55 -18.30
C GLY A 59 2.21 -5.31 -16.87
N ASP A 60 1.75 -4.23 -16.22
CA ASP A 60 1.95 -4.04 -14.79
C ASP A 60 1.02 -4.94 -14.01
N PHE A 61 1.49 -5.45 -12.87
CA PHE A 61 0.67 -6.21 -11.94
C PHE A 61 0.58 -5.49 -10.62
N ILE A 62 -0.62 -5.41 -10.06
CA ILE A 62 -0.85 -4.78 -8.76
C ILE A 62 -1.84 -5.61 -7.97
N LEU A 63 -1.54 -5.80 -6.69
CA LEU A 63 -2.43 -6.50 -5.77
C LEU A 63 -2.64 -5.65 -4.51
N VAL A 64 -3.90 -5.39 -4.19
CA VAL A 64 -4.31 -4.70 -2.97
C VAL A 64 -4.88 -5.74 -2.01
N ILE A 65 -4.25 -5.90 -0.85
CA ILE A 65 -4.65 -6.90 0.15
C ILE A 65 -4.90 -6.20 1.48
N GLY A 66 -6.03 -6.51 2.12
CA GLY A 66 -6.29 -6.09 3.48
C GLY A 66 -5.34 -6.80 4.46
N VAL A 67 -4.73 -6.03 5.34
CA VAL A 67 -3.77 -6.54 6.33
C VAL A 67 -4.54 -6.89 7.59
N ASN A 68 -4.38 -8.12 8.07
CA ASN A 68 -4.86 -8.53 9.39
C ASN A 68 -3.72 -8.44 10.41
N ARG A 69 -3.90 -9.01 11.60
CA ARG A 69 -2.90 -8.94 12.67
C ARG A 69 -1.84 -10.03 12.63
N ASP A 70 -1.97 -10.96 11.69
CA ASP A 70 -1.03 -12.06 11.55
C ASP A 70 0.02 -11.69 10.50
N TYR A 71 1.06 -11.04 10.95
CA TYR A 71 2.19 -10.64 10.13
C TYR A 71 3.47 -10.68 10.96
N GLN A 72 4.58 -10.86 10.27
CA GLN A 72 5.90 -10.86 10.88
C GLN A 72 6.93 -10.50 9.81
N GLY A 73 8.07 -10.01 10.25
CA GLY A 73 9.15 -9.66 9.34
C GLY A 73 10.26 -8.87 9.99
N TRP A 74 11.07 -8.28 9.17
CA TRP A 74 12.18 -7.43 9.57
C TRP A 74 12.04 -6.09 8.88
N LEU A 75 11.79 -5.04 9.65
CA LEU A 75 11.54 -3.68 9.16
C LEU A 75 12.24 -2.66 10.05
N PRO A 76 12.48 -1.45 9.53
CA PRO A 76 12.94 -0.34 10.38
C PRO A 76 11.96 -0.10 11.53
N GLU A 77 12.46 0.36 12.67
CA GLU A 77 11.65 0.61 13.85
C GLU A 77 10.45 1.54 13.57
N LYS A 78 10.67 2.57 12.76
CA LYS A 78 9.59 3.51 12.37
C LYS A 78 8.42 2.81 11.68
N ALA A 79 8.71 1.78 10.87
CA ALA A 79 7.67 1.02 10.20
C ALA A 79 6.83 0.24 11.21
N TRP A 80 7.47 -0.41 12.18
CA TRP A 80 6.76 -1.11 13.24
C TRP A 80 5.93 -0.17 14.10
N ASP A 81 6.45 0.99 14.44
CA ASP A 81 5.71 2.00 15.21
C ASP A 81 4.42 2.42 14.49
N TRP A 82 4.53 2.64 13.18
CA TRP A 82 3.38 3.00 12.35
C TRP A 82 2.32 1.91 12.33
N ILE A 83 2.74 0.65 12.11
CA ILE A 83 1.83 -0.50 12.06
C ILE A 83 1.17 -0.72 13.41
N ASN A 84 1.96 -0.73 14.49
CA ASN A 84 1.48 -1.02 15.83
C ASN A 84 0.47 0.03 16.32
N ALA A 85 0.70 1.29 16.01
CA ALA A 85 -0.22 2.36 16.39
C ALA A 85 -1.60 2.16 15.75
N ARG A 86 -1.66 1.63 14.53
CA ARG A 86 -2.91 1.40 13.79
C ARG A 86 -3.58 0.09 14.16
N GLN A 87 -2.81 -0.95 14.41
CA GLN A 87 -3.35 -2.24 14.79
C GLN A 87 -4.03 -2.21 16.18
N VAL A 88 -3.59 -1.35 17.05
CA VAL A 88 -4.28 -1.13 18.34
C VAL A 88 -5.73 -0.69 18.10
N LYS A 89 -5.97 0.20 17.12
CA LYS A 89 -7.32 0.64 16.75
C LYS A 89 -8.15 -0.49 16.17
N MET A 90 -7.53 -1.37 15.40
CA MET A 90 -8.18 -2.51 14.77
C MET A 90 -8.48 -3.65 15.75
N ALA A 91 -7.87 -3.61 16.90
CA ALA A 91 -8.02 -4.63 17.95
C ALA A 91 -9.38 -4.58 18.65
N ALA A 92 -10.03 -3.44 18.62
CA ALA A 92 -11.29 -3.23 19.34
C ALA A 92 -12.49 -3.92 18.68
#